data_8df1418ad59960f957f930ac646e59e8
#
_entry.id   8df1418ad59960f957f930ac646e59e8
#
_cell.length_a   1.000
_cell.length_b   1.000
_cell.length_c   1.000
_cell.angle_alpha   90.00
_cell.angle_beta   90.00
_cell.angle_gamma   90.00
#
_symmetry.space_group_name_H-M   'P 1'
#
loop_
_entity.id
_entity.type
_entity.pdbx_description
1 polymer ?
#
loop_
_entity_poly.entity_id
_entity_poly.type
_entity_poly.pdbx_seq_one_letter_code
_entity_poly.pdbx_strand_id
1 'polypeptide(L)'
;MDQKKEAVLFSAIIDIIGINPFVYVPKPILEDLFDAVGKDKGPIPVKGRINGKEYTQTLVKFSGEWRLYINTKMLPRSPKRIGEEIEISVEFDPEDRTIHPHPKLVQALKENPQAAAVFEQLIPSIQHEIVRYIANLKTEASVDRNVLKAMNFLLGKERFIGRDGIKTE
;
A
#
# COMPACT_ATOMS: atom_id res chain seq x y z
N MET A 1 32.46 -7.00 -1.31
CA MET A 1 31.71 -7.19 -2.56
C MET A 1 30.32 -7.71 -2.22
N ASP A 2 29.35 -6.83 -2.32
CA ASP A 2 27.96 -7.24 -2.09
C ASP A 2 27.50 -8.01 -3.32
N GLN A 3 27.56 -9.34 -3.22
CA GLN A 3 26.88 -10.16 -4.18
C GLN A 3 25.37 -9.95 -3.97
N LYS A 4 24.76 -9.19 -4.85
CA LYS A 4 23.30 -9.16 -4.94
C LYS A 4 22.84 -10.59 -5.17
N LYS A 5 22.23 -11.18 -4.14
CA LYS A 5 21.58 -12.47 -4.28
C LYS A 5 20.47 -12.33 -5.30
N GLU A 6 20.62 -12.95 -6.46
CA GLU A 6 19.57 -12.91 -7.48
C GLU A 6 18.32 -13.57 -6.92
N ALA A 7 17.17 -12.94 -7.19
CA ALA A 7 15.89 -13.48 -6.76
C ALA A 7 15.64 -14.82 -7.45
N VAL A 8 15.24 -15.82 -6.68
CA VAL A 8 14.97 -17.16 -7.18
C VAL A 8 13.58 -17.16 -7.85
N LEU A 9 13.53 -17.57 -9.11
CA LEU A 9 12.27 -17.79 -9.82
C LEU A 9 11.68 -19.13 -9.39
N PHE A 10 10.36 -19.16 -9.22
CA PHE A 10 9.61 -20.38 -8.99
C PHE A 10 8.31 -20.34 -9.77
N SER A 11 7.74 -21.52 -10.04
CA SER A 11 6.44 -21.65 -10.67
C SER A 11 5.37 -21.78 -9.60
N ALA A 12 4.25 -21.11 -9.80
CA ALA A 12 3.11 -21.18 -8.89
C ALA A 12 1.80 -21.20 -9.68
N ILE A 13 0.80 -21.90 -9.15
CA ILE A 13 -0.53 -21.95 -9.75
C ILE A 13 -1.40 -20.92 -9.01
N ILE A 14 -2.08 -20.07 -9.77
CA ILE A 14 -2.97 -19.07 -9.21
C ILE A 14 -4.19 -19.75 -8.59
N ASP A 15 -4.39 -19.52 -7.31
CA ASP A 15 -5.55 -19.98 -6.56
C ASP A 15 -6.42 -18.77 -6.19
N ILE A 16 -7.55 -19.02 -5.56
CA ILE A 16 -8.47 -17.96 -5.18
C ILE A 16 -9.01 -18.18 -3.76
N ILE A 17 -9.12 -17.08 -3.01
CA ILE A 17 -9.82 -17.07 -1.73
C ILE A 17 -10.84 -15.93 -1.77
N GLY A 18 -12.13 -16.27 -1.62
CA GLY A 18 -13.18 -15.30 -1.88
C GLY A 18 -13.14 -14.82 -3.33
N ILE A 19 -12.88 -13.55 -3.54
CA ILE A 19 -12.71 -12.95 -4.87
C ILE A 19 -11.24 -12.62 -5.19
N ASN A 20 -10.31 -13.00 -4.32
CA ASN A 20 -8.92 -12.56 -4.37
C ASN A 20 -7.99 -13.65 -4.91
N PRO A 21 -7.43 -13.48 -6.13
CA PRO A 21 -6.40 -14.38 -6.64
C PRO A 21 -5.13 -14.26 -5.82
N PHE A 22 -4.46 -15.39 -5.58
CA PHE A 22 -3.20 -15.40 -4.85
C PHE A 22 -2.35 -16.60 -5.26
N VAL A 23 -1.07 -16.58 -4.86
CA VAL A 23 -0.19 -17.74 -4.93
C VAL A 23 0.44 -17.98 -3.57
N TYR A 24 0.77 -19.25 -3.29
CA TYR A 24 1.59 -19.59 -2.13
C TYR A 24 3.06 -19.35 -2.45
N VAL A 25 3.81 -18.92 -1.44
CA VAL A 25 5.26 -18.73 -1.56
C VAL A 25 5.96 -19.95 -0.96
N PRO A 26 6.89 -20.60 -1.68
CA PRO A 26 7.61 -21.77 -1.16
C PRO A 26 8.34 -21.46 0.15
N LYS A 27 8.37 -22.43 1.04
CA LYS A 27 8.98 -22.29 2.38
C LYS A 27 10.42 -21.78 2.35
N PRO A 28 11.32 -22.29 1.49
CA PRO A 28 12.69 -21.75 1.44
C PRO A 28 12.75 -20.26 1.11
N ILE A 29 11.84 -19.77 0.25
CA ILE A 29 11.77 -18.36 -0.10
C ILE A 29 11.22 -17.53 1.07
N LEU A 30 10.22 -18.06 1.79
CA LEU A 30 9.71 -17.43 3.00
C LEU A 30 10.83 -17.30 4.06
N GLU A 31 11.62 -18.33 4.26
CA GLU A 31 12.74 -18.31 5.21
C GLU A 31 13.76 -17.23 4.83
N ASP A 32 14.11 -17.11 3.56
CA ASP A 32 14.99 -16.05 3.07
C ASP A 32 14.40 -14.65 3.33
N LEU A 33 13.08 -14.49 3.13
CA LEU A 33 12.40 -13.23 3.41
C LEU A 33 12.43 -12.89 4.90
N PHE A 34 12.17 -13.86 5.77
CA PHE A 34 12.19 -13.66 7.21
C PHE A 34 13.60 -13.26 7.69
N ASP A 35 14.64 -13.90 7.15
CA ASP A 35 16.01 -13.54 7.46
C ASP A 35 16.35 -12.12 7.00
N ALA A 36 15.92 -11.74 5.78
CA ALA A 36 16.20 -10.43 5.22
C ALA A 36 15.51 -9.30 6.00
N VAL A 37 14.28 -9.55 6.49
CA VAL A 37 13.49 -8.53 7.19
C VAL A 37 13.68 -8.57 8.71
N GLY A 38 14.23 -9.67 9.24
CA GLY A 38 14.43 -9.85 10.68
C GLY A 38 13.17 -10.15 11.47
N LYS A 39 12.10 -10.61 10.81
CA LYS A 39 10.84 -10.99 11.47
C LYS A 39 10.10 -12.05 10.66
N ASP A 40 9.26 -12.83 11.32
CA ASP A 40 8.43 -13.86 10.70
C ASP A 40 6.92 -13.59 10.91
N LYS A 41 6.58 -12.36 11.26
CA LYS A 41 5.20 -11.94 11.57
C LYS A 41 4.89 -10.61 10.91
N GLY A 42 3.60 -10.38 10.68
CA GLY A 42 3.11 -9.14 10.12
C GLY A 42 3.33 -9.01 8.62
N PRO A 43 2.78 -7.98 7.99
CA PRO A 43 2.96 -7.78 6.56
C PRO A 43 4.42 -7.53 6.20
N ILE A 44 4.87 -8.12 5.10
CA ILE A 44 6.24 -7.97 4.61
C ILE A 44 6.19 -7.34 3.22
N PRO A 45 6.80 -6.16 3.01
CA PRO A 45 6.86 -5.57 1.68
C PRO A 45 7.81 -6.39 0.80
N VAL A 46 7.33 -6.76 -0.38
CA VAL A 46 8.07 -7.59 -1.32
C VAL A 46 8.03 -7.00 -2.72
N LYS A 47 9.00 -7.38 -3.53
CA LYS A 47 9.10 -7.04 -4.94
C LYS A 47 9.62 -8.24 -5.72
N GLY A 48 9.53 -8.17 -7.02
CA GLY A 48 10.02 -9.22 -7.89
C GLY A 48 9.51 -9.06 -9.31
N ARG A 49 9.41 -10.19 -10.01
CA ARG A 49 8.87 -10.23 -11.37
C ARG A 49 7.84 -11.35 -11.48
N ILE A 50 6.79 -11.08 -12.22
CA ILE A 50 5.76 -12.04 -12.56
C ILE A 50 5.68 -12.15 -14.09
N ASN A 51 5.98 -13.33 -14.63
CA ASN A 51 6.11 -13.55 -16.07
C ASN A 51 7.00 -12.48 -16.76
N GLY A 52 8.08 -12.09 -16.10
CA GLY A 52 9.04 -11.09 -16.59
C GLY A 52 8.69 -9.63 -16.31
N LYS A 53 7.52 -9.35 -15.76
CA LYS A 53 7.09 -7.99 -15.43
C LYS A 53 7.35 -7.67 -13.97
N GLU A 54 8.00 -6.54 -13.69
CA GLU A 54 8.27 -6.10 -12.32
C GLU A 54 6.98 -5.77 -11.56
N TYR A 55 6.95 -6.13 -10.27
CA TYR A 55 5.84 -5.82 -9.38
C TYR A 55 6.35 -5.45 -8.00
N THR A 56 5.50 -4.76 -7.24
CA THR A 56 5.63 -4.59 -5.79
C THR A 56 4.32 -5.03 -5.14
N GLN A 57 4.41 -5.65 -3.98
CA GLN A 57 3.24 -6.13 -3.24
C GLN A 57 3.60 -6.25 -1.76
N THR A 58 2.61 -6.48 -0.93
CA THR A 58 2.80 -6.79 0.49
C THR A 58 2.39 -8.24 0.71
N LEU A 59 3.33 -9.06 1.20
CA LEU A 59 3.06 -10.44 1.55
C LEU A 59 2.37 -10.47 2.91
N VAL A 60 1.25 -11.21 3.00
CA VAL A 60 0.44 -11.27 4.22
C VAL A 60 0.18 -12.71 4.63
N LYS A 61 -0.01 -12.94 5.93
CA LYS A 61 -0.43 -14.21 6.48
C LYS A 61 -1.92 -14.16 6.76
N PHE A 62 -2.67 -15.10 6.19
CA PHE A 62 -4.11 -15.19 6.37
C PHE A 62 -4.49 -16.66 6.57
N SER A 63 -5.29 -16.94 7.59
CA SER A 63 -5.70 -18.30 7.95
C SER A 63 -4.52 -19.28 8.10
N GLY A 64 -3.43 -18.83 8.73
CA GLY A 64 -2.24 -19.64 8.98
C GLY A 64 -1.28 -19.81 7.81
N GLU A 65 -1.61 -19.27 6.64
CA GLU A 65 -0.80 -19.42 5.42
C GLU A 65 -0.33 -18.07 4.89
N TRP A 66 0.92 -18.03 4.43
CA TRP A 66 1.45 -16.86 3.75
C TRP A 66 0.96 -16.83 2.30
N ARG A 67 0.33 -15.72 1.92
CA ARG A 67 -0.28 -15.55 0.60
C ARG A 67 0.24 -14.29 -0.07
N LEU A 68 0.61 -14.44 -1.34
CA LEU A 68 0.93 -13.29 -2.19
C LEU A 68 -0.26 -13.05 -3.11
N TYR A 69 -1.02 -11.99 -2.82
CA TYR A 69 -2.18 -11.64 -3.64
C TYR A 69 -1.74 -11.07 -4.98
N ILE A 70 -2.42 -11.49 -6.04
CA ILE A 70 -2.13 -11.09 -7.41
C ILE A 70 -3.20 -10.10 -7.86
N ASN A 71 -2.85 -8.84 -8.00
CA ASN A 71 -3.77 -7.83 -8.49
C ASN A 71 -3.62 -7.61 -10.01
N THR A 72 -4.54 -6.83 -10.60
CA THR A 72 -4.55 -6.61 -12.05
C THR A 72 -3.37 -5.77 -12.56
N LYS A 73 -2.70 -5.02 -11.70
CA LYS A 73 -1.46 -4.30 -12.04
C LYS A 73 -0.30 -5.27 -12.18
N MET A 74 -0.25 -6.29 -11.33
CA MET A 74 0.78 -7.33 -11.37
C MET A 74 0.57 -8.25 -12.56
N LEU A 75 -0.67 -8.67 -12.79
CA LEU A 75 -1.03 -9.59 -13.86
C LEU A 75 -2.40 -9.20 -14.41
N PRO A 76 -2.47 -8.68 -15.66
CA PRO A 76 -3.75 -8.31 -16.26
C PRO A 76 -4.72 -9.48 -16.25
N ARG A 77 -5.97 -9.22 -15.92
CA ARG A 77 -7.06 -10.21 -15.86
C ARG A 77 -6.84 -11.31 -14.81
N SER A 78 -6.06 -11.03 -13.77
CA SER A 78 -5.73 -12.05 -12.75
C SER A 78 -6.94 -12.79 -12.18
N PRO A 79 -8.11 -12.18 -11.93
CA PRO A 79 -9.28 -12.91 -11.43
C PRO A 79 -9.82 -13.97 -12.41
N LYS A 80 -9.51 -13.85 -13.70
CA LYS A 80 -9.93 -14.81 -14.74
C LYS A 80 -8.87 -15.86 -15.06
N ARG A 81 -7.72 -15.80 -14.39
CA ARG A 81 -6.55 -16.65 -14.67
C ARG A 81 -6.32 -17.69 -13.58
N ILE A 82 -7.34 -17.99 -12.79
CA ILE A 82 -7.28 -19.01 -11.73
C ILE A 82 -6.94 -20.36 -12.34
N GLY A 83 -5.99 -21.09 -11.73
CA GLY A 83 -5.49 -22.35 -12.22
C GLY A 83 -4.34 -22.25 -13.23
N GLU A 84 -3.98 -21.03 -13.64
CA GLU A 84 -2.86 -20.79 -14.55
C GLU A 84 -1.54 -20.86 -13.79
N GLU A 85 -0.53 -21.47 -14.41
CA GLU A 85 0.82 -21.50 -13.87
C GLU A 85 1.57 -20.24 -14.28
N ILE A 86 2.17 -19.56 -13.29
CA ILE A 86 2.99 -18.36 -13.52
C ILE A 86 4.39 -18.57 -13.01
N GLU A 87 5.35 -17.89 -13.63
CA GLU A 87 6.74 -17.82 -13.16
C GLU A 87 6.91 -16.52 -12.39
N ILE A 88 7.34 -16.64 -11.14
CA ILE A 88 7.38 -15.50 -10.22
C ILE A 88 8.63 -15.52 -9.35
N SER A 89 9.18 -14.35 -9.04
CA SER A 89 10.19 -14.18 -8.01
C SER A 89 9.66 -13.28 -6.90
N VAL A 90 10.10 -13.53 -5.68
CA VAL A 90 9.71 -12.76 -4.50
C VAL A 90 10.96 -12.47 -3.69
N GLU A 91 11.22 -11.18 -3.44
CA GLU A 91 12.33 -10.76 -2.58
C GLU A 91 11.87 -9.64 -1.65
N PHE A 92 12.57 -9.44 -0.55
CA PHE A 92 12.28 -8.34 0.37
C PHE A 92 12.50 -7.00 -0.32
N ASP A 93 11.55 -6.08 -0.13
CA ASP A 93 11.64 -4.72 -0.66
C ASP A 93 12.00 -3.77 0.49
N PRO A 94 13.26 -3.33 0.58
CA PRO A 94 13.67 -2.41 1.64
C PRO A 94 13.28 -0.97 1.38
N GLU A 95 12.67 -0.68 0.22
CA GLU A 95 12.29 0.68 -0.16
C GLU A 95 11.19 1.20 0.77
N ASP A 96 11.38 2.43 1.25
CA ASP A 96 10.40 3.08 2.10
C ASP A 96 9.17 3.44 1.25
N ARG A 97 8.03 2.83 1.58
CA ARG A 97 6.75 3.10 0.93
C ARG A 97 5.91 4.11 1.71
N THR A 98 6.51 4.81 2.67
CA THR A 98 5.81 5.85 3.42
C THR A 98 5.39 6.95 2.44
N ILE A 99 4.10 7.25 2.44
CA ILE A 99 3.57 8.34 1.62
C ILE A 99 3.82 9.63 2.39
N HIS A 100 4.66 10.50 1.81
CA HIS A 100 4.94 11.79 2.41
C HIS A 100 3.79 12.76 2.13
N PRO A 101 3.37 13.58 3.10
CA PRO A 101 2.35 14.59 2.87
C PRO A 101 2.77 15.56 1.76
N HIS A 102 1.82 15.93 0.92
CA HIS A 102 2.07 16.93 -0.12
C HIS A 102 2.49 18.27 0.53
N PRO A 103 3.49 18.98 -0.02
CA PRO A 103 3.95 20.25 0.56
C PRO A 103 2.83 21.27 0.79
N LYS A 104 1.84 21.32 -0.10
CA LYS A 104 0.69 22.23 0.05
C LYS A 104 -0.21 21.85 1.23
N LEU A 105 -0.36 20.56 1.52
CA LEU A 105 -1.09 20.11 2.71
C LEU A 105 -0.34 20.50 3.98
N VAL A 106 0.97 20.30 4.03
CA VAL A 106 1.81 20.68 5.16
C VAL A 106 1.71 22.18 5.41
N GLN A 107 1.80 22.97 4.34
CA GLN A 107 1.73 24.42 4.43
C GLN A 107 0.36 24.89 4.94
N ALA A 108 -0.72 24.30 4.42
CA ALA A 108 -2.09 24.66 4.85
C ALA A 108 -2.32 24.35 6.33
N LEU A 109 -1.78 23.25 6.83
CA LEU A 109 -1.87 22.89 8.25
C LEU A 109 -1.08 23.87 9.12
N LYS A 110 0.09 24.32 8.67
CA LYS A 110 0.87 25.34 9.36
C LYS A 110 0.15 26.68 9.44
N GLU A 111 -0.55 27.06 8.37
CA GLU A 111 -1.30 28.32 8.30
C GLU A 111 -2.63 28.25 9.07
N ASN A 112 -3.07 27.04 9.44
CA ASN A 112 -4.34 26.83 10.12
C ASN A 112 -4.13 25.97 11.38
N PRO A 113 -3.67 26.55 12.50
CA PRO A 113 -3.38 25.79 13.72
C PRO A 113 -4.58 25.02 14.27
N GLN A 114 -5.79 25.53 14.09
CA GLN A 114 -7.01 24.86 14.53
C GLN A 114 -7.24 23.56 13.76
N ALA A 115 -7.10 23.58 12.43
CA ALA A 115 -7.20 22.41 11.60
C ALA A 115 -6.07 21.42 11.91
N ALA A 116 -4.85 21.91 12.12
CA ALA A 116 -3.70 21.07 12.47
C ALA A 116 -3.94 20.31 13.78
N ALA A 117 -4.48 20.97 14.80
CA ALA A 117 -4.79 20.33 16.07
C ALA A 117 -5.82 19.20 15.92
N VAL A 118 -6.84 19.41 15.09
CA VAL A 118 -7.85 18.38 14.79
C VAL A 118 -7.21 17.22 14.03
N PHE A 119 -6.37 17.51 13.04
CA PHE A 119 -5.69 16.50 12.26
C PHE A 119 -4.83 15.57 13.14
N GLU A 120 -4.07 16.14 14.08
CA GLU A 120 -3.23 15.36 14.99
C GLU A 120 -4.04 14.43 15.90
N GLN A 121 -5.28 14.78 16.19
CA GLN A 121 -6.17 13.96 17.03
C GLN A 121 -6.92 12.87 16.27
N LEU A 122 -6.87 12.90 14.94
CA LEU A 122 -7.50 11.85 14.13
C LEU A 122 -6.81 10.52 14.33
N ILE A 123 -7.57 9.43 14.22
CA ILE A 123 -6.97 8.10 14.23
C ILE A 123 -6.03 7.95 13.02
N PRO A 124 -4.93 7.19 13.15
CA PRO A 124 -3.92 7.09 12.08
C PRO A 124 -4.48 6.69 10.71
N SER A 125 -5.49 5.83 10.66
CA SER A 125 -6.08 5.39 9.40
C SER A 125 -6.72 6.55 8.62
N ILE A 126 -7.36 7.49 9.31
CA ILE A 126 -7.98 8.66 8.66
C ILE A 126 -6.90 9.65 8.23
N GLN A 127 -5.88 9.87 9.05
CA GLN A 127 -4.73 10.70 8.68
C GLN A 127 -4.08 10.18 7.40
N HIS A 128 -3.81 8.88 7.32
CA HIS A 128 -3.23 8.24 6.14
C HIS A 128 -4.12 8.37 4.91
N GLU A 129 -5.42 8.24 5.09
CA GLU A 129 -6.40 8.37 3.99
C GLU A 129 -6.32 9.77 3.36
N ILE A 130 -6.30 10.81 4.18
CA ILE A 130 -6.20 12.21 3.74
C ILE A 130 -4.87 12.45 3.01
N VAL A 131 -3.77 12.05 3.63
CA VAL A 131 -2.42 12.22 3.06
C VAL A 131 -2.31 11.52 1.71
N ARG A 132 -2.77 10.28 1.64
CA ARG A 132 -2.72 9.48 0.42
C ARG A 132 -3.57 10.08 -0.70
N TYR A 133 -4.78 10.48 -0.36
CA TYR A 133 -5.71 11.06 -1.34
C TYR A 133 -5.09 12.29 -2.01
N ILE A 134 -4.56 13.22 -1.23
CA ILE A 134 -3.97 14.45 -1.76
C ILE A 134 -2.66 14.17 -2.49
N ALA A 135 -1.82 13.26 -1.98
CA ALA A 135 -0.55 12.89 -2.61
C ALA A 135 -0.73 12.26 -4.00
N ASN A 136 -1.87 11.61 -4.24
CA ASN A 136 -2.16 10.94 -5.52
C ASN A 136 -2.85 11.84 -6.56
N LEU A 137 -3.16 13.07 -6.23
CA LEU A 137 -3.77 14.02 -7.18
C LEU A 137 -2.72 14.47 -8.20
N LYS A 138 -3.12 14.55 -9.47
CA LYS A 138 -2.19 14.76 -10.59
C LYS A 138 -2.05 16.21 -11.05
N THR A 139 -3.02 17.08 -10.74
CA THR A 139 -2.97 18.47 -11.15
C THR A 139 -2.88 19.41 -9.96
N GLU A 140 -2.19 20.52 -10.14
CA GLU A 140 -2.05 21.54 -9.10
C GLU A 140 -3.40 22.10 -8.68
N ALA A 141 -4.28 22.36 -9.65
CA ALA A 141 -5.63 22.85 -9.37
C ALA A 141 -6.44 21.87 -8.50
N SER A 142 -6.31 20.57 -8.77
CA SER A 142 -6.95 19.52 -7.97
C SER A 142 -6.38 19.45 -6.56
N VAL A 143 -5.07 19.58 -6.42
CA VAL A 143 -4.40 19.62 -5.11
C VAL A 143 -4.92 20.83 -4.30
N ASP A 144 -4.91 22.02 -4.87
CA ASP A 144 -5.36 23.24 -4.19
C ASP A 144 -6.81 23.12 -3.72
N ARG A 145 -7.68 22.63 -4.58
CA ARG A 145 -9.11 22.44 -4.26
C ARG A 145 -9.28 21.43 -3.12
N ASN A 146 -8.58 20.33 -3.16
CA ASN A 146 -8.73 19.26 -2.17
C ASN A 146 -8.04 19.58 -0.84
N VAL A 147 -6.94 20.34 -0.85
CA VAL A 147 -6.34 20.86 0.37
C VAL A 147 -7.32 21.78 1.10
N LEU A 148 -8.00 22.68 0.36
CA LEU A 148 -9.02 23.54 0.94
C LEU A 148 -10.18 22.72 1.53
N LYS A 149 -10.65 21.71 0.81
CA LYS A 149 -11.69 20.81 1.31
C LYS A 149 -11.26 20.07 2.57
N ALA A 150 -10.02 19.61 2.61
CA ALA A 150 -9.47 18.95 3.78
C ALA A 150 -9.46 19.88 5.00
N MET A 151 -9.05 21.15 4.82
CA MET A 151 -9.08 22.11 5.91
C MET A 151 -10.51 22.36 6.40
N ASN A 152 -11.46 22.53 5.49
CA ASN A 152 -12.87 22.70 5.82
C ASN A 152 -13.45 21.47 6.53
N PHE A 153 -13.06 20.28 6.09
CA PHE A 153 -13.43 19.01 6.74
C PHE A 153 -12.95 18.97 8.20
N LEU A 154 -11.70 19.34 8.44
CA LEU A 154 -11.12 19.35 9.79
C LEU A 154 -11.82 20.39 10.69
N LEU A 155 -12.30 21.49 10.10
CA LEU A 155 -13.05 22.51 10.82
C LEU A 155 -14.54 22.21 10.94
N GLY A 156 -14.99 21.07 10.44
CA GLY A 156 -16.40 20.65 10.52
C GLY A 156 -17.33 21.32 9.52
N LYS A 157 -16.80 21.97 8.47
CA LYS A 157 -17.57 22.78 7.52
C LYS A 157 -17.96 22.05 6.25
N GLU A 158 -17.28 20.97 5.89
CA GLU A 158 -17.47 20.29 4.60
C GLU A 158 -17.19 18.80 4.71
N ARG A 159 -17.82 18.02 3.85
CA ARG A 159 -17.49 16.59 3.71
C ARG A 159 -16.21 16.41 2.90
N PHE A 160 -15.47 15.34 3.21
CA PHE A 160 -14.26 14.99 2.49
C PHE A 160 -14.07 13.47 2.49
N ILE A 161 -13.75 12.92 1.33
CA ILE A 161 -13.54 11.47 1.12
C ILE A 161 -14.71 10.64 1.70
N GLY A 162 -15.94 11.08 1.40
CA GLY A 162 -17.15 10.38 1.83
C GLY A 162 -17.49 10.48 3.32
N ARG A 163 -16.78 11.30 4.09
CA ARG A 163 -17.01 11.51 5.53
C ARG A 163 -17.54 12.89 5.81
N ASP A 164 -18.44 12.98 6.77
CA ASP A 164 -18.94 14.27 7.25
C ASP A 164 -17.83 15.02 7.99
N GLY A 165 -17.90 16.35 7.99
CA GLY A 165 -16.95 17.21 8.68
C GLY A 165 -16.78 16.82 10.14
N ILE A 166 -15.56 17.01 10.66
CA ILE A 166 -15.25 16.69 12.04
C ILE A 166 -16.01 17.63 12.98
N LYS A 167 -16.80 17.04 13.88
CA LYS A 167 -17.50 17.82 14.90
C LYS A 167 -16.57 17.95 16.10
N THR A 168 -16.18 19.17 16.37
CA THR A 168 -15.48 19.53 17.62
C THR A 168 -16.50 20.07 18.59
N GLU A 169 -16.62 19.42 19.73
CA GLU A 169 -17.42 19.96 20.83
C GLU A 169 -16.68 21.15 21.47
#